data_9142f0dcd73cf883040fca11c99f18ab
#
_entry.id   9142f0dcd73cf883040fca11c99f18ab
#
_cell.length_a   1.000
_cell.length_b   1.000
_cell.length_c   1.000
_cell.angle_alpha   90.00
_cell.angle_beta   90.00
_cell.angle_gamma   90.00
#
_symmetry.space_group_name_H-M   'P 1'
#
loop_
_entity.id
_entity.type
_entity.pdbx_description
1 polymer ?
#
loop_
_entity_poly.entity_id
_entity_poly.type
_entity_poly.pdbx_seq_one_letter_code
_entity_poly.pdbx_strand_id
1 'polypeptide(L)'
;MASYVKEALQQCPNTKVVLGGYSQGSMVVHYAANQLSADQLSGAVLFGDPLKMEGVGKLSSSKVKEFCASGDPVCENGVNVMAHLTYGSDAKEAAQFLVQAAGVSSS
;
A
#
# COMPACT_ATOMS: atom_id res chain seq x y z
N MET A 1 2.98 10.13 8.35
CA MET A 1 3.38 9.58 7.02
C MET A 1 3.23 10.60 5.91
N ALA A 2 2.09 11.26 5.79
CA ALA A 2 1.88 12.24 4.71
C ALA A 2 2.92 13.36 4.71
N SER A 3 3.28 13.87 5.88
CA SER A 3 4.27 14.96 5.97
C SER A 3 5.65 14.50 5.50
N TYR A 4 6.01 13.26 5.74
CA TYR A 4 7.29 12.72 5.25
C TYR A 4 7.29 12.57 3.74
N VAL A 5 6.15 12.19 3.15
CA VAL A 5 6.01 12.10 1.69
C VAL A 5 6.20 13.50 1.08
N LYS A 6 5.52 14.49 1.63
CA LYS A 6 5.62 15.87 1.12
C LYS A 6 7.03 16.40 1.24
N GLU A 7 7.71 16.10 2.35
CA GLU A 7 9.09 16.52 2.57
C GLU A 7 10.03 15.86 1.54
N ALA A 8 9.86 14.57 1.31
CA ALA A 8 10.69 13.84 0.34
C ALA A 8 10.54 14.42 -1.06
N LEU A 9 9.31 14.74 -1.48
CA LEU A 9 9.03 15.31 -2.79
C LEU A 9 9.53 16.74 -2.90
N GLN A 10 9.55 17.48 -1.80
CA GLN A 10 10.08 18.83 -1.76
C GLN A 10 11.59 18.84 -1.97
N GLN A 11 12.30 17.90 -1.33
CA GLN A 11 13.75 17.77 -1.45
C GLN A 11 14.19 17.13 -2.76
N CYS A 12 13.40 16.16 -3.23
CA CYS A 12 13.70 15.38 -4.45
C CYS A 12 12.45 15.32 -5.34
N PRO A 13 12.17 16.38 -6.11
CA PRO A 13 10.89 16.46 -6.85
C PRO A 13 10.66 15.35 -7.88
N ASN A 14 11.74 14.73 -8.38
CA ASN A 14 11.62 13.67 -9.38
C ASN A 14 11.58 12.28 -8.77
N THR A 15 11.55 12.19 -7.44
CA THR A 15 11.46 10.91 -6.73
C THR A 15 10.07 10.29 -6.88
N LYS A 16 10.03 8.97 -7.03
CA LYS A 16 8.78 8.21 -7.00
C LYS A 16 8.57 7.69 -5.59
N VAL A 17 7.39 7.93 -5.04
CA VAL A 17 7.06 7.52 -3.67
C VAL A 17 5.99 6.43 -3.71
N VAL A 18 6.26 5.30 -3.05
CA VAL A 18 5.29 4.22 -2.89
C VAL A 18 5.12 3.95 -1.40
N LEU A 19 3.93 3.48 -1.03
CA LEU A 19 3.60 3.21 0.37
C LEU A 19 3.26 1.75 0.56
N GLY A 20 3.59 1.22 1.73
CA GLY A 20 3.21 -0.13 2.11
C GLY A 20 2.69 -0.16 3.53
N GLY A 21 1.72 -1.03 3.79
CA GLY A 21 1.15 -1.17 5.12
C GLY A 21 0.75 -2.60 5.42
N TYR A 22 0.81 -2.97 6.69
CA TYR A 22 0.39 -4.27 7.18
C TYR A 22 -0.54 -4.06 8.37
N SER A 23 -1.72 -4.68 8.33
CA SER A 23 -2.68 -4.66 9.42
C SER A 23 -3.05 -3.21 9.81
N GLN A 24 -2.86 -2.83 11.06
CA GLN A 24 -3.12 -1.46 11.52
C GLN A 24 -2.29 -0.42 10.75
N GLY A 25 -1.07 -0.79 10.34
CA GLY A 25 -0.24 0.09 9.51
C GLY A 25 -0.88 0.43 8.18
N SER A 26 -1.75 -0.44 7.65
CA SER A 26 -2.50 -0.14 6.44
C SER A 26 -3.45 1.03 6.64
N MET A 27 -4.02 1.16 7.84
CA MET A 27 -4.88 2.31 8.16
C MET A 27 -4.10 3.61 8.08
N VAL A 28 -2.84 3.59 8.54
CA VAL A 28 -1.95 4.76 8.45
C VAL A 28 -1.73 5.14 6.99
N VAL A 29 -1.57 4.16 6.10
CA VAL A 29 -1.43 4.40 4.66
C VAL A 29 -2.69 5.06 4.11
N HIS A 30 -3.88 4.56 4.47
CA HIS A 30 -5.14 5.17 4.03
C HIS A 30 -5.26 6.62 4.49
N TYR A 31 -4.95 6.89 5.76
CA TYR A 31 -5.03 8.24 6.30
C TYR A 31 -4.03 9.18 5.62
N ALA A 32 -2.81 8.71 5.38
CA ALA A 32 -1.80 9.50 4.69
C ALA A 32 -2.21 9.80 3.25
N ALA A 33 -2.72 8.79 2.55
CA ALA A 33 -3.11 8.94 1.15
C ALA A 33 -4.25 9.95 1.00
N ASN A 34 -5.16 10.02 1.98
CA ASN A 34 -6.26 10.98 1.95
C ASN A 34 -5.78 12.44 2.06
N GLN A 35 -4.55 12.65 2.54
CA GLN A 35 -3.96 13.98 2.67
C GLN A 35 -3.03 14.32 1.50
N LEU A 36 -2.92 13.44 0.53
CA LEU A 36 -2.00 13.60 -0.61
C LEU A 36 -2.80 13.62 -1.91
N SER A 37 -2.25 14.29 -2.92
CA SER A 37 -2.84 14.29 -4.25
C SER A 37 -2.39 13.05 -5.03
N ALA A 38 -3.11 12.74 -6.12
CA ALA A 38 -2.84 11.54 -6.92
C ALA A 38 -1.43 11.52 -7.51
N ASP A 39 -0.85 12.68 -7.78
CA ASP A 39 0.49 12.77 -8.35
C ASP A 39 1.61 12.71 -7.32
N GLN A 40 1.29 12.75 -6.04
CA GLN A 40 2.29 12.67 -4.96
C GLN A 40 2.63 11.22 -4.60
N LEU A 41 1.83 10.26 -5.03
CA LEU A 41 2.07 8.83 -4.78
C LEU A 41 2.11 8.09 -6.11
N SER A 42 3.00 7.11 -6.21
CA SER A 42 3.12 6.28 -7.41
C SER A 42 2.46 4.92 -7.25
N GLY A 43 2.28 4.45 -6.03
CA GLY A 43 1.62 3.17 -5.78
C GLY A 43 1.55 2.84 -4.31
N ALA A 44 0.77 1.82 -3.99
CA ALA A 44 0.63 1.34 -2.62
C ALA A 44 0.35 -0.16 -2.61
N VAL A 45 0.90 -0.86 -1.62
CA VAL A 45 0.56 -2.25 -1.34
C VAL A 45 0.12 -2.35 0.13
N LEU A 46 -0.90 -3.16 0.38
CA LEU A 46 -1.47 -3.30 1.71
C LEU A 46 -1.70 -4.78 2.00
N PHE A 47 -1.30 -5.20 3.19
CA PHE A 47 -1.39 -6.59 3.62
C PHE A 47 -2.32 -6.68 4.81
N GLY A 48 -3.38 -7.49 4.72
CA GLY A 48 -4.32 -7.65 5.82
C GLY A 48 -4.97 -6.34 6.23
N ASP A 49 -5.43 -5.57 5.25
CA ASP A 49 -5.91 -4.20 5.44
C ASP A 49 -7.34 -4.18 5.98
N PRO A 50 -7.58 -3.66 7.19
CA PRO A 50 -8.96 -3.55 7.70
C PRO A 50 -9.82 -2.58 6.90
N LEU A 51 -9.21 -1.69 6.11
CA LEU A 51 -9.93 -0.72 5.27
C LEU A 51 -9.85 -1.09 3.78
N LYS A 52 -9.74 -2.38 3.48
CA LYS A 52 -9.55 -2.88 2.11
C LYS A 52 -10.56 -2.32 1.11
N MET A 53 -11.80 -2.12 1.53
CA MET A 53 -12.88 -1.68 0.64
C MET A 53 -12.92 -0.16 0.43
N GLU A 54 -12.07 0.58 1.12
CA GLU A 54 -12.14 2.06 1.11
C GLU A 54 -11.37 2.71 -0.05
N GLY A 55 -10.54 1.95 -0.75
CA GLY A 55 -9.61 2.56 -1.70
C GLY A 55 -8.50 3.32 -0.98
N VAL A 56 -7.51 3.79 -1.70
CA VAL A 56 -6.33 4.45 -1.12
C VAL A 56 -6.27 5.88 -1.64
N GLY A 57 -6.93 6.78 -0.92
CA GLY A 57 -6.97 8.19 -1.27
C GLY A 57 -7.41 8.41 -2.71
N LYS A 58 -6.62 9.19 -3.45
CA LYS A 58 -6.91 9.51 -4.85
C LYS A 58 -6.15 8.63 -5.84
N LEU A 59 -5.44 7.61 -5.36
CA LEU A 59 -4.73 6.69 -6.24
C LEU A 59 -5.71 5.89 -7.08
N SER A 60 -5.38 5.72 -8.36
CA SER A 60 -6.11 4.82 -9.25
C SER A 60 -6.01 3.39 -8.72
N SER A 61 -7.07 2.60 -8.90
CA SER A 61 -7.08 1.20 -8.46
C SER A 61 -5.96 0.38 -9.10
N SER A 62 -5.51 0.77 -10.30
CA SER A 62 -4.40 0.10 -10.98
C SER A 62 -3.05 0.33 -10.28
N LYS A 63 -2.97 1.31 -9.39
CA LYS A 63 -1.76 1.64 -8.63
C LYS A 63 -1.80 1.10 -7.20
N VAL A 64 -2.83 0.34 -6.83
CA VAL A 64 -3.02 -0.20 -5.49
C VAL A 64 -3.16 -1.71 -5.57
N LYS A 65 -2.47 -2.43 -4.69
CA LYS A 65 -2.64 -3.87 -4.57
C LYS A 65 -2.89 -4.24 -3.10
N GLU A 66 -4.01 -4.93 -2.89
CA GLU A 66 -4.41 -5.43 -1.57
C GLU A 66 -4.12 -6.92 -1.51
N PHE A 67 -3.40 -7.35 -0.47
CA PHE A 67 -3.18 -8.76 -0.20
C PHE A 67 -4.05 -9.14 0.99
N CYS A 68 -5.02 -10.01 0.76
CA CYS A 68 -5.88 -10.54 1.81
C CYS A 68 -5.88 -12.06 1.75
N ALA A 69 -5.19 -12.69 2.69
CA ALA A 69 -5.11 -14.14 2.74
C ALA A 69 -6.49 -14.73 3.08
N SER A 70 -6.83 -15.83 2.43
CA SER A 70 -8.10 -16.50 2.67
C SER A 70 -8.24 -16.86 4.16
N GLY A 71 -9.32 -16.41 4.77
CA GLY A 71 -9.59 -16.66 6.19
C GLY A 71 -9.08 -15.60 7.14
N ASP A 72 -8.37 -14.58 6.63
CA ASP A 72 -7.86 -13.49 7.48
C ASP A 72 -9.03 -12.69 8.08
N PRO A 73 -9.16 -12.63 9.42
CA PRO A 73 -10.28 -11.93 10.04
C PRO A 73 -10.18 -10.40 9.94
N VAL A 74 -9.03 -9.85 9.60
CA VAL A 74 -8.81 -8.41 9.56
C VAL A 74 -9.30 -7.80 8.24
N CYS A 75 -9.01 -8.43 7.10
CA CYS A 75 -9.37 -7.88 5.79
C CYS A 75 -10.55 -8.60 5.15
N GLU A 76 -11.02 -9.69 5.73
CA GLU A 76 -12.26 -10.34 5.32
C GLU A 76 -12.91 -10.96 6.56
N ASN A 77 -14.10 -11.54 6.41
CA ASN A 77 -14.84 -12.11 7.54
C ASN A 77 -14.36 -13.53 7.88
N GLY A 78 -13.06 -13.74 7.88
CA GLY A 78 -12.47 -15.02 8.20
C GLY A 78 -12.33 -15.24 9.69
N VAL A 79 -12.00 -16.48 10.07
CA VAL A 79 -11.79 -16.84 11.48
C VAL A 79 -10.40 -17.43 11.71
N ASN A 80 -9.54 -17.43 10.71
CA ASN A 80 -8.20 -18.03 10.81
C ASN A 80 -7.16 -16.95 11.08
N VAL A 81 -6.86 -16.73 12.36
CA VAL A 81 -5.88 -15.71 12.78
C VAL A 81 -4.50 -15.96 12.15
N MET A 82 -4.13 -17.23 11.93
CA MET A 82 -2.83 -17.55 11.33
C MET A 82 -2.72 -17.04 9.89
N ALA A 83 -3.84 -16.91 9.18
CA ALA A 83 -3.82 -16.35 7.82
C ALA A 83 -3.28 -14.93 7.81
N HIS A 84 -3.54 -14.16 8.87
CA HIS A 84 -3.06 -12.78 9.00
C HIS A 84 -1.54 -12.69 9.16
N LEU A 85 -0.87 -13.82 9.39
CA LEU A 85 0.58 -13.89 9.61
C LEU A 85 1.35 -14.46 8.43
N THR A 86 0.70 -14.68 7.28
CA THR A 86 1.30 -15.40 6.16
C THR A 86 1.77 -14.52 5.02
N TYR A 87 1.79 -13.21 5.19
CA TYR A 87 2.05 -12.29 4.08
C TYR A 87 3.51 -12.20 3.64
N GLY A 88 4.43 -12.79 4.41
CA GLY A 88 5.83 -12.81 4.00
C GLY A 88 6.06 -13.44 2.63
N SER A 89 5.23 -14.42 2.25
CA SER A 89 5.34 -15.07 0.94
C SER A 89 4.93 -14.16 -0.21
N ASP A 90 4.23 -13.05 0.06
CA ASP A 90 3.77 -12.11 -0.95
C ASP A 90 4.75 -10.96 -1.20
N ALA A 91 5.87 -10.92 -0.47
CA ALA A 91 6.79 -9.78 -0.52
C ALA A 91 7.36 -9.55 -1.92
N LYS A 92 7.72 -10.63 -2.63
CA LYS A 92 8.29 -10.52 -3.98
C LYS A 92 7.27 -9.95 -4.96
N GLU A 93 6.05 -10.44 -4.92
CA GLU A 93 4.98 -9.94 -5.79
C GLU A 93 4.67 -8.47 -5.49
N ALA A 94 4.66 -8.11 -4.20
CA ALA A 94 4.42 -6.74 -3.78
C ALA A 94 5.52 -5.81 -4.30
N ALA A 95 6.77 -6.23 -4.18
CA ALA A 95 7.90 -5.44 -4.68
C ALA A 95 7.83 -5.24 -6.19
N GLN A 96 7.51 -6.30 -6.94
CA GLN A 96 7.38 -6.22 -8.39
C GLN A 96 6.24 -5.27 -8.76
N PHE A 97 5.13 -5.33 -8.05
CA PHE A 97 4.00 -4.43 -8.28
C PHE A 97 4.41 -2.97 -8.08
N LEU A 98 5.12 -2.67 -6.99
CA LEU A 98 5.53 -1.30 -6.69
C LEU A 98 6.51 -0.75 -7.72
N VAL A 99 7.44 -1.58 -8.20
CA VAL A 99 8.38 -1.18 -9.23
C VAL A 99 7.64 -0.79 -10.52
N GLN A 100 6.66 -1.60 -10.92
CA GLN A 100 5.85 -1.31 -12.11
C GLN A 100 5.00 -0.06 -11.91
N ALA A 101 4.38 0.09 -10.74
CA ALA A 101 3.53 1.24 -10.45
C ALA A 101 4.32 2.55 -10.46
N ALA A 102 5.56 2.50 -9.98
CA ALA A 102 6.44 3.67 -9.99
C ALA A 102 7.03 3.97 -11.38
N GLY A 103 6.91 3.03 -12.31
CA GLY A 103 7.43 3.22 -13.67
C GLY A 103 8.95 3.17 -13.75
N VAL A 104 9.61 2.50 -12.79
CA VAL A 104 11.07 2.36 -12.82
C VAL A 104 11.44 0.99 -13.36
N SER A 105 12.64 0.93 -13.98
CA SER A 105 13.14 -0.32 -14.54
C SER A 105 13.62 -1.24 -13.43
N SER A 106 13.30 -2.53 -13.56
CA SER A 106 13.70 -3.55 -12.59
C SER A 106 14.93 -4.34 -13.04
N SER A 107 15.75 -3.75 -13.89
CA SER A 107 16.95 -4.40 -14.42
C SER A 107 17.95 -4.79 -13.33
#